data_14f96ecdb412eb3291e89535267424fa
#
_entry.id   14f96ecdb412eb3291e89535267424fa
#
_cell.length_a   1.000
_cell.length_b   1.000
_cell.length_c   1.000
_cell.angle_alpha   90.00
_cell.angle_beta   90.00
_cell.angle_gamma   90.00
#
_symmetry.space_group_name_H-M   'P 1'
#
loop_
_entity.id
_entity.type
_entity.pdbx_description
1 polymer ?
#
loop_
_entity_poly.entity_id
_entity_poly.type
_entity_poly.pdbx_seq_one_letter_code
_entity_poly.pdbx_strand_id
1 'polypeptide(L)'
;MKPPIDGPASTHFRPVSIGGRHRISTVPVSQVRAEMARVGRHIPTGNWVSWGIPFEVNRAVVISNRTEELQIKAVRTRWLIFLHTSDLRPDDKNKHGFISPMRGIGKQGEHAANYSFCYEDGKVVTRAIRRRWQIGPIARPWGENCSEAVAHVKPAPLGSHADQPGSVGWGNRQTRVSKNDFGMSFRDMGQAGSEKIPNDKWTYWLWAFENPYPDKSITKIHLEPINGTIVVLAVTGGSVGSVPIRWDRRKKAVFRLPENVQFNQTLNSKGLLSQIQLDLGQVI
;
A
#
# COMPACT_ATOMS: atom_id res chain seq x y z
N MET A 1 -10.22 2.21 -15.79
CA MET A 1 -10.13 1.19 -14.71
C MET A 1 -11.07 1.61 -13.60
N LYS A 2 -11.72 0.67 -12.90
CA LYS A 2 -12.59 1.00 -11.76
C LYS A 2 -11.75 1.11 -10.48
N PRO A 3 -12.15 1.97 -9.52
CA PRO A 3 -11.51 2.02 -8.20
C PRO A 3 -11.53 0.64 -7.53
N PRO A 4 -10.46 0.24 -6.83
CA PRO A 4 -10.46 -1.00 -6.07
C PRO A 4 -11.44 -0.91 -4.90
N ILE A 5 -12.26 -1.96 -4.76
CA ILE A 5 -13.20 -2.13 -3.65
C ILE A 5 -13.07 -3.58 -3.19
N ASP A 6 -12.37 -3.78 -2.10
CA ASP A 6 -12.06 -5.12 -1.58
C ASP A 6 -12.90 -5.51 -0.35
N GLY A 7 -14.05 -4.92 -0.20
CA GLY A 7 -15.01 -5.20 0.84
C GLY A 7 -15.78 -3.95 1.28
N PRO A 8 -16.62 -4.04 2.28
CA PRO A 8 -17.29 -2.88 2.83
C PRO A 8 -16.29 -1.96 3.53
N ALA A 9 -16.51 -0.65 3.39
CA ALA A 9 -15.73 0.33 4.12
C ALA A 9 -16.05 0.27 5.62
N SER A 10 -15.01 0.15 6.43
CA SER A 10 -15.17 0.19 7.89
C SER A 10 -15.49 1.59 8.37
N THR A 11 -16.45 1.72 9.25
CA THR A 11 -16.89 3.00 9.86
C THR A 11 -15.87 3.62 10.81
N HIS A 12 -14.87 2.84 11.23
CA HIS A 12 -13.76 3.31 12.07
C HIS A 12 -12.73 4.16 11.33
N PHE A 13 -12.87 4.29 10.01
CA PHE A 13 -11.93 5.02 9.17
C PHE A 13 -12.64 6.10 8.38
N ARG A 14 -11.99 7.26 8.25
CA ARG A 14 -12.52 8.41 7.51
C ARG A 14 -11.42 9.02 6.63
N PRO A 15 -11.64 9.16 5.32
CA PRO A 15 -10.70 9.84 4.44
C PRO A 15 -10.40 11.26 4.91
N VAL A 16 -9.14 11.65 4.79
CA VAL A 16 -8.65 12.99 5.11
C VAL A 16 -8.26 13.67 3.79
N SER A 17 -8.88 14.81 3.49
CA SER A 17 -8.51 15.58 2.29
C SER A 17 -7.10 16.15 2.46
N ILE A 18 -6.23 15.88 1.49
CA ILE A 18 -4.80 16.24 1.53
C ILE A 18 -4.43 17.41 0.63
N GLY A 19 -5.39 18.04 -0.03
CA GLY A 19 -5.14 19.20 -0.89
C GLY A 19 -4.15 18.95 -2.03
N GLY A 20 -4.09 17.73 -2.57
CA GLY A 20 -3.15 17.35 -3.63
C GLY A 20 -3.17 18.28 -4.83
N ARG A 21 -2.00 18.63 -5.37
CA ARG A 21 -1.85 19.60 -6.47
C ARG A 21 -2.07 19.01 -7.85
N HIS A 22 -1.71 17.75 -8.02
CA HIS A 22 -1.72 17.08 -9.31
C HIS A 22 -2.90 16.13 -9.46
N ARG A 23 -3.65 16.28 -10.55
CA ARG A 23 -4.47 15.15 -10.98
C ARG A 23 -3.53 14.01 -11.31
N ILE A 24 -3.83 12.82 -10.82
CA ILE A 24 -2.96 11.65 -10.95
C ILE A 24 -2.61 11.38 -12.41
N SER A 25 -3.59 11.55 -13.30
CA SER A 25 -3.42 11.36 -14.75
C SER A 25 -2.52 12.41 -15.44
N THR A 26 -2.20 13.50 -14.76
CA THR A 26 -1.44 14.64 -15.34
C THR A 26 -0.18 14.98 -14.55
N VAL A 27 0.32 14.05 -13.72
CA VAL A 27 1.59 14.25 -13.01
C VAL A 27 2.70 14.49 -14.05
N PRO A 28 3.41 15.64 -14.01
CA PRO A 28 4.42 15.97 -15.00
C PRO A 28 5.60 14.99 -14.98
N VAL A 29 6.08 14.57 -16.14
CA VAL A 29 7.26 13.70 -16.27
C VAL A 29 8.50 14.36 -15.66
N SER A 30 8.55 15.69 -15.63
CA SER A 30 9.63 16.43 -14.97
C SER A 30 9.70 16.24 -13.45
N GLN A 31 8.58 15.84 -12.83
CA GLN A 31 8.49 15.65 -11.37
C GLN A 31 8.55 14.18 -10.96
N VAL A 32 8.28 13.27 -11.87
CA VAL A 32 8.33 11.83 -11.64
C VAL A 32 9.09 11.15 -12.75
N ARG A 33 9.60 9.97 -12.50
CA ARG A 33 10.19 9.15 -13.55
C ARG A 33 9.15 8.77 -14.61
N ALA A 34 9.61 8.59 -15.85
CA ALA A 34 8.71 8.29 -16.97
C ALA A 34 7.79 7.08 -16.70
N GLU A 35 8.30 6.06 -16.03
CA GLU A 35 7.53 4.87 -15.64
C GLU A 35 6.38 5.21 -14.70
N MET A 36 6.63 6.06 -13.70
CA MET A 36 5.59 6.50 -12.76
C MET A 36 4.53 7.36 -13.47
N ALA A 37 4.96 8.27 -14.35
CA ALA A 37 4.03 9.09 -15.13
C ALA A 37 3.15 8.23 -16.05
N ARG A 38 3.73 7.23 -16.69
CA ARG A 38 3.00 6.31 -17.55
C ARG A 38 1.95 5.52 -16.79
N VAL A 39 2.34 4.95 -15.66
CA VAL A 39 1.43 4.16 -14.81
C VAL A 39 0.37 5.07 -14.18
N GLY A 40 0.74 6.27 -13.76
CA GLY A 40 -0.16 7.25 -13.14
C GLY A 40 -1.38 7.59 -14.00
N ARG A 41 -1.26 7.55 -15.34
CA ARG A 41 -2.38 7.81 -16.26
C ARG A 41 -3.52 6.80 -16.14
N HIS A 42 -3.25 5.61 -15.62
CA HIS A 42 -4.22 4.52 -15.50
C HIS A 42 -4.80 4.37 -14.09
N ILE A 43 -4.40 5.22 -13.16
CA ILE A 43 -4.89 5.16 -11.79
C ILE A 43 -6.33 5.68 -11.73
N PRO A 44 -7.29 4.87 -11.27
CA PRO A 44 -8.65 5.32 -11.14
C PRO A 44 -8.79 6.33 -10.01
N THR A 45 -9.53 7.39 -10.25
CA THR A 45 -9.94 8.37 -9.22
C THR A 45 -11.27 7.97 -8.60
N GLY A 46 -11.56 8.51 -7.42
CA GLY A 46 -12.80 8.28 -6.70
C GLY A 46 -12.58 7.58 -5.35
N ASN A 47 -13.62 6.96 -4.87
CA ASN A 47 -13.61 6.27 -3.59
C ASN A 47 -13.02 4.86 -3.76
N TRP A 48 -11.95 4.59 -3.04
CA TRP A 48 -11.34 3.27 -2.95
C TRP A 48 -11.66 2.65 -1.60
N VAL A 49 -11.69 1.33 -1.57
CA VAL A 49 -11.65 0.56 -0.33
C VAL A 49 -10.54 -0.46 -0.48
N SER A 50 -9.53 -0.35 0.36
CA SER A 50 -8.42 -1.29 0.42
C SER A 50 -8.27 -1.79 1.85
N TRP A 51 -8.30 -3.10 2.06
CA TRP A 51 -8.26 -3.70 3.40
C TRP A 51 -9.41 -3.24 4.32
N GLY A 52 -10.58 -2.94 3.75
CA GLY A 52 -11.70 -2.36 4.47
C GLY A 52 -11.51 -0.88 4.86
N ILE A 53 -10.39 -0.27 4.48
CA ILE A 53 -10.07 1.13 4.75
C ILE A 53 -10.50 1.97 3.55
N PRO A 54 -11.41 2.96 3.72
CA PRO A 54 -11.82 3.84 2.66
C PRO A 54 -10.76 4.91 2.39
N PHE A 55 -10.54 5.24 1.13
CA PHE A 55 -9.68 6.33 0.67
C PHE A 55 -10.40 7.17 -0.38
N GLU A 56 -10.18 8.46 -0.37
CA GLU A 56 -10.63 9.37 -1.42
C GLU A 56 -9.43 9.73 -2.31
N VAL A 57 -9.39 9.17 -3.52
CA VAL A 57 -8.28 9.31 -4.46
C VAL A 57 -8.67 10.28 -5.56
N ASN A 58 -8.34 11.56 -5.39
CA ASN A 58 -8.69 12.62 -6.36
C ASN A 58 -7.43 13.25 -6.95
N ARG A 59 -6.50 13.62 -6.11
CA ARG A 59 -5.26 14.28 -6.49
C ARG A 59 -4.10 13.70 -5.72
N ALA A 60 -2.96 13.62 -6.38
CA ALA A 60 -1.71 13.16 -5.78
C ALA A 60 -0.85 14.32 -5.30
N VAL A 61 -0.02 14.04 -4.30
CA VAL A 61 1.12 14.85 -3.91
C VAL A 61 2.38 14.14 -4.34
N VAL A 62 3.22 14.82 -5.10
CA VAL A 62 4.51 14.32 -5.58
C VAL A 62 5.62 14.95 -4.76
N ILE A 63 6.45 14.11 -4.18
CA ILE A 63 7.57 14.52 -3.34
C ILE A 63 8.84 14.06 -4.07
N SER A 64 9.65 14.99 -4.58
CA SER A 64 10.86 14.64 -5.35
C SER A 64 12.07 15.49 -5.01
N ASN A 65 11.94 16.81 -5.03
CA ASN A 65 13.07 17.75 -4.91
C ASN A 65 12.82 18.90 -3.94
N ARG A 66 11.65 18.97 -3.36
CA ARG A 66 11.29 19.98 -2.35
C ARG A 66 10.30 19.42 -1.35
N THR A 67 10.29 19.98 -0.16
CA THR A 67 9.29 19.67 0.87
C THR A 67 7.92 20.13 0.40
N GLU A 68 6.96 19.24 0.52
CA GLU A 68 5.54 19.51 0.28
C GLU A 68 4.80 19.58 1.62
N GLU A 69 3.93 20.56 1.75
CA GLU A 69 3.06 20.71 2.92
C GLU A 69 1.64 20.32 2.56
N LEU A 70 1.11 19.32 3.27
CA LEU A 70 -0.28 18.96 3.18
C LEU A 70 -1.07 19.78 4.20
N GLN A 71 -1.89 20.70 3.71
CA GLN A 71 -2.89 21.37 4.52
C GLN A 71 -4.07 20.43 4.71
N ILE A 72 -4.25 19.92 5.91
CA ILE A 72 -5.36 19.05 6.24
C ILE A 72 -6.31 19.76 7.20
N LYS A 73 -7.61 19.46 7.08
CA LYS A 73 -8.53 19.86 8.14
C LYS A 73 -8.07 19.17 9.43
N ALA A 74 -7.96 19.95 10.52
CA ALA A 74 -7.52 19.45 11.82
C ALA A 74 -8.20 18.12 12.16
N VAL A 75 -7.41 17.09 12.40
CA VAL A 75 -7.88 15.73 12.65
C VAL A 75 -7.31 15.18 13.95
N ARG A 76 -8.22 14.70 14.82
CA ARG A 76 -7.88 13.89 15.99
C ARG A 76 -8.10 12.44 15.63
N THR A 77 -7.04 11.67 15.66
CA THR A 77 -7.10 10.27 15.23
C THR A 77 -5.96 9.48 15.85
N ARG A 78 -6.21 8.20 16.14
CA ARG A 78 -5.16 7.30 16.60
C ARG A 78 -4.22 6.90 15.47
N TRP A 79 -4.75 6.73 14.27
CA TRP A 79 -3.98 6.27 13.11
C TRP A 79 -4.13 7.22 11.95
N LEU A 80 -3.05 7.45 11.22
CA LEU A 80 -3.09 8.00 9.87
C LEU A 80 -2.57 6.94 8.90
N ILE A 81 -3.41 6.52 7.98
CA ILE A 81 -3.08 5.51 6.98
C ILE A 81 -2.79 6.21 5.66
N PHE A 82 -1.56 6.08 5.19
CA PHE A 82 -1.11 6.62 3.92
C PHE A 82 -1.29 5.60 2.80
N LEU A 83 -1.85 6.04 1.69
CA LEU A 83 -1.84 5.32 0.43
C LEU A 83 -0.79 5.99 -0.45
N HIS A 84 0.39 5.40 -0.55
CA HIS A 84 1.54 6.00 -1.22
C HIS A 84 2.38 4.96 -1.97
N THR A 85 3.31 5.44 -2.80
CA THR A 85 4.26 4.57 -3.52
C THR A 85 5.54 5.33 -3.83
N SER A 86 6.60 4.61 -4.12
CA SER A 86 7.88 5.18 -4.51
C SER A 86 8.31 4.75 -5.91
N ASP A 87 9.23 5.51 -6.49
CA ASP A 87 9.86 5.16 -7.76
C ASP A 87 10.73 3.90 -7.62
N LEU A 88 11.09 3.34 -8.77
CA LEU A 88 12.18 2.38 -8.89
C LEU A 88 13.49 3.14 -8.99
N ARG A 89 14.44 2.72 -8.18
CA ARG A 89 15.78 3.32 -8.18
C ARG A 89 16.73 2.45 -9.01
N PRO A 90 17.71 3.05 -9.71
CA PRO A 90 18.77 2.29 -10.36
C PRO A 90 19.51 1.42 -9.35
N ASP A 91 20.00 0.28 -9.81
CA ASP A 91 20.86 -0.56 -8.99
C ASP A 91 22.17 0.16 -8.66
N ASP A 92 22.64 -0.01 -7.41
CA ASP A 92 23.95 0.47 -7.00
C ASP A 92 25.00 -0.49 -7.56
N LYS A 93 25.71 -0.05 -8.58
CA LYS A 93 26.85 -0.79 -9.14
C LYS A 93 28.14 -0.22 -8.60
N ASN A 94 29.02 -1.11 -8.14
CA ASN A 94 30.37 -0.71 -7.81
C ASN A 94 31.17 -0.41 -9.09
N LYS A 95 32.44 0.05 -8.95
CA LYS A 95 33.33 0.36 -10.07
C LYS A 95 33.59 -0.81 -11.04
N HIS A 96 33.30 -2.05 -10.64
CA HIS A 96 33.43 -3.26 -11.44
C HIS A 96 32.09 -3.74 -12.04
N GLY A 97 31.01 -2.98 -11.87
CA GLY A 97 29.68 -3.31 -12.38
C GLY A 97 28.88 -4.28 -11.51
N PHE A 98 29.40 -4.73 -10.37
CA PHE A 98 28.64 -5.60 -9.44
C PHE A 98 27.65 -4.79 -8.63
N ILE A 99 26.45 -5.34 -8.48
CA ILE A 99 25.42 -4.79 -7.61
C ILE A 99 25.81 -5.04 -6.15
N SER A 100 25.97 -3.97 -5.38
CA SER A 100 26.36 -4.05 -3.97
C SER A 100 25.48 -3.16 -3.11
N PRO A 101 25.23 -3.56 -1.87
CA PRO A 101 24.87 -4.88 -1.40
C PRO A 101 23.50 -5.27 -1.95
N MET A 102 23.08 -6.51 -1.77
CA MET A 102 21.82 -7.04 -2.31
C MET A 102 20.56 -6.39 -1.67
N ARG A 103 20.35 -5.12 -1.95
CA ARG A 103 19.16 -4.38 -1.50
C ARG A 103 17.96 -4.57 -2.42
N GLY A 104 18.15 -5.24 -3.55
CA GLY A 104 17.15 -5.40 -4.60
C GLY A 104 16.79 -4.08 -5.29
N ILE A 105 15.94 -4.13 -6.30
CA ILE A 105 15.42 -2.97 -7.04
C ILE A 105 14.66 -2.01 -6.11
N GLY A 106 14.00 -2.55 -5.09
CA GLY A 106 13.27 -1.78 -4.09
C GLY A 106 14.14 -1.04 -3.08
N LYS A 107 15.49 -1.18 -3.14
CA LYS A 107 16.44 -0.48 -2.26
C LYS A 107 16.11 -0.60 -0.78
N GLN A 108 16.01 -1.81 -0.28
CA GLN A 108 15.64 -2.09 1.10
C GLN A 108 16.41 -1.22 2.11
N GLY A 109 15.66 -0.54 2.98
CA GLY A 109 16.20 0.30 4.05
C GLY A 109 16.68 1.69 3.61
N GLU A 110 16.66 2.04 2.31
CA GLU A 110 17.01 3.38 1.85
C GLU A 110 16.04 4.41 2.45
N HIS A 111 16.57 5.48 3.01
CA HIS A 111 15.79 6.59 3.55
C HIS A 111 15.22 7.40 2.39
N ALA A 112 13.92 7.28 2.15
CA ALA A 112 13.26 7.89 0.99
C ALA A 112 12.71 9.28 1.30
N ALA A 113 12.14 9.48 2.50
CA ALA A 113 11.56 10.75 2.93
C ALA A 113 11.44 10.85 4.45
N ASN A 114 11.15 12.06 4.94
CA ASN A 114 10.65 12.31 6.29
C ASN A 114 9.19 12.77 6.20
N TYR A 115 8.33 12.20 7.03
CA TYR A 115 6.97 12.68 7.25
C TYR A 115 6.87 13.28 8.64
N SER A 116 6.58 14.59 8.71
CA SER A 116 6.49 15.36 9.95
C SER A 116 5.05 15.79 10.19
N PHE A 117 4.50 15.36 11.31
CA PHE A 117 3.12 15.62 11.74
C PHE A 117 3.14 16.79 12.70
N CYS A 118 2.50 17.89 12.31
CA CYS A 118 2.42 19.11 13.09
C CYS A 118 1.10 19.20 13.83
N TYR A 119 1.15 19.40 15.12
CA TYR A 119 -0.01 19.47 16.00
C TYR A 119 -0.43 20.91 16.27
N GLU A 120 -1.67 21.10 16.70
CA GLU A 120 -2.27 22.39 17.02
C GLU A 120 -1.50 23.18 18.09
N ASP A 121 -0.77 22.48 18.96
CA ASP A 121 0.04 23.09 20.04
C ASP A 121 1.49 23.36 19.62
N GLY A 122 1.82 23.24 18.33
CA GLY A 122 3.15 23.45 17.80
C GLY A 122 4.10 22.25 17.93
N LYS A 123 3.68 21.16 18.56
CA LYS A 123 4.47 19.94 18.62
C LYS A 123 4.62 19.32 17.22
N VAL A 124 5.77 18.71 16.99
CA VAL A 124 6.06 18.01 15.72
C VAL A 124 6.58 16.61 16.01
N VAL A 125 6.05 15.64 15.28
CA VAL A 125 6.54 14.25 15.30
C VAL A 125 7.00 13.87 13.90
N THR A 126 8.26 13.49 13.75
CA THR A 126 8.82 13.09 12.46
C THR A 126 9.02 11.58 12.40
N ARG A 127 8.70 10.99 11.24
CA ARG A 127 8.96 9.59 10.92
C ARG A 127 9.76 9.47 9.64
N ALA A 128 10.86 8.74 9.73
CA ALA A 128 11.64 8.37 8.55
C ALA A 128 10.86 7.31 7.75
N ILE A 129 10.68 7.58 6.48
CA ILE A 129 10.07 6.66 5.52
C ILE A 129 11.18 5.94 4.78
N ARG A 130 11.27 4.64 5.00
CA ARG A 130 12.29 3.77 4.42
C ARG A 130 11.68 2.83 3.40
N ARG A 131 12.38 2.64 2.30
CA ARG A 131 11.99 1.72 1.23
C ARG A 131 11.92 0.29 1.73
N ARG A 132 10.87 -0.42 1.34
CA ARG A 132 10.54 -1.79 1.75
C ARG A 132 10.29 -1.96 3.26
N TRP A 133 10.14 -0.84 3.97
CA TRP A 133 9.64 -0.80 5.35
C TRP A 133 8.27 -0.13 5.35
N GLN A 134 8.22 1.20 5.35
CA GLN A 134 6.99 1.97 5.34
C GLN A 134 6.45 2.22 3.93
N ILE A 135 7.29 2.10 2.91
CA ILE A 135 6.91 2.35 1.51
C ILE A 135 7.58 1.35 0.57
N GLY A 136 6.83 0.88 -0.41
CA GLY A 136 7.34 0.04 -1.46
C GLY A 136 7.34 0.73 -2.83
N PRO A 137 7.99 0.11 -3.82
CA PRO A 137 8.06 0.64 -5.17
C PRO A 137 6.73 0.48 -5.92
N ILE A 138 6.51 1.33 -6.91
CA ILE A 138 5.33 1.30 -7.79
C ILE A 138 5.22 0.00 -8.59
N ALA A 139 6.36 -0.56 -9.00
CA ALA A 139 6.42 -1.92 -9.50
C ALA A 139 6.82 -2.85 -8.36
N ARG A 140 6.18 -3.98 -8.30
CA ARG A 140 6.44 -5.00 -7.29
C ARG A 140 7.09 -6.22 -7.92
N PRO A 141 8.42 -6.23 -8.05
CA PRO A 141 9.14 -7.42 -8.45
C PRO A 141 8.98 -8.52 -7.39
N TRP A 142 9.27 -9.74 -7.78
CA TRP A 142 9.24 -10.89 -6.88
C TRP A 142 10.08 -10.64 -5.62
N GLY A 143 9.52 -10.96 -4.46
CA GLY A 143 10.20 -10.79 -3.17
C GLY A 143 10.21 -9.36 -2.60
N GLU A 144 9.74 -8.37 -3.33
CA GLU A 144 9.74 -6.97 -2.91
C GLU A 144 8.52 -6.65 -2.02
N ASN A 145 8.53 -7.12 -0.79
CA ASN A 145 7.52 -6.78 0.23
C ASN A 145 8.04 -5.72 1.19
N CYS A 146 7.12 -5.09 1.89
CA CYS A 146 7.42 -4.16 2.97
C CYS A 146 7.19 -4.83 4.32
N SER A 147 7.96 -4.45 5.34
CA SER A 147 7.81 -4.97 6.70
C SER A 147 6.68 -4.29 7.47
N GLU A 148 6.40 -3.01 7.21
CA GLU A 148 5.40 -2.22 7.93
C GLU A 148 4.26 -1.72 7.03
N ALA A 149 4.35 -1.94 5.73
CA ALA A 149 3.32 -1.56 4.78
C ALA A 149 2.81 -2.77 4.01
N VAL A 150 1.58 -2.69 3.53
CA VAL A 150 0.95 -3.72 2.72
C VAL A 150 0.57 -3.17 1.35
N ALA A 151 0.58 -4.02 0.34
CA ALA A 151 0.08 -3.64 -0.98
C ALA A 151 -1.42 -3.32 -0.93
N HIS A 152 -1.86 -2.36 -1.73
CA HIS A 152 -3.27 -1.92 -1.76
C HIS A 152 -4.24 -3.02 -2.17
N VAL A 153 -3.77 -4.04 -2.89
CA VAL A 153 -4.56 -5.20 -3.26
C VAL A 153 -4.25 -6.33 -2.29
N LYS A 154 -5.27 -6.87 -1.65
CA LYS A 154 -5.13 -8.04 -0.78
C LYS A 154 -4.63 -9.24 -1.59
N PRO A 155 -3.78 -10.08 -1.00
CA PRO A 155 -3.47 -11.37 -1.60
C PRO A 155 -4.77 -12.19 -1.73
N ALA A 156 -4.88 -12.94 -2.83
CA ALA A 156 -6.01 -13.84 -3.00
C ALA A 156 -6.11 -14.81 -1.81
N PRO A 157 -7.33 -15.11 -1.34
CA PRO A 157 -7.51 -16.09 -0.29
C PRO A 157 -6.88 -17.42 -0.71
N LEU A 158 -6.33 -18.15 0.27
CA LEU A 158 -5.83 -19.50 0.04
C LEU A 158 -7.03 -20.39 -0.30
N GLY A 159 -7.43 -20.40 -1.55
CA GLY A 159 -8.41 -21.35 -2.07
C GLY A 159 -7.82 -22.75 -2.07
N SER A 160 -8.68 -23.74 -1.95
CA SER A 160 -8.37 -25.16 -2.14
C SER A 160 -8.11 -25.49 -3.61
N HIS A 161 -7.37 -24.64 -4.31
CA HIS A 161 -7.03 -24.94 -5.70
C HIS A 161 -5.96 -26.04 -5.71
N ALA A 162 -6.43 -27.26 -5.62
CA ALA A 162 -5.65 -28.45 -6.00
C ALA A 162 -5.06 -28.31 -7.41
N ASP A 163 -5.61 -27.41 -8.21
CA ASP A 163 -5.32 -27.26 -9.64
C ASP A 163 -4.15 -26.33 -9.97
N GLN A 164 -3.46 -25.77 -8.98
CA GLN A 164 -2.28 -24.97 -9.23
C GLN A 164 -1.09 -25.36 -8.33
N PRO A 165 -0.54 -26.55 -8.50
CA PRO A 165 0.53 -27.06 -7.64
C PRO A 165 1.87 -26.29 -7.74
N GLY A 166 2.03 -25.41 -8.71
CA GLY A 166 3.30 -24.70 -8.95
C GLY A 166 3.35 -23.25 -8.48
N SER A 167 2.29 -22.71 -7.89
CA SER A 167 2.21 -21.25 -7.62
C SER A 167 2.64 -20.84 -6.19
N VAL A 168 3.09 -21.77 -5.37
CA VAL A 168 3.61 -21.46 -4.04
C VAL A 168 5.11 -21.22 -4.17
N GLY A 169 5.48 -19.99 -4.51
CA GLY A 169 6.88 -19.57 -4.47
C GLY A 169 7.45 -19.71 -3.07
N TRP A 170 8.65 -20.26 -2.96
CA TRP A 170 9.42 -20.31 -1.73
C TRP A 170 9.52 -18.92 -1.11
N GLY A 171 9.11 -18.78 0.12
CA GLY A 171 9.36 -17.61 0.94
C GLY A 171 8.27 -16.54 0.96
N ASN A 172 7.24 -16.60 0.12
CA ASN A 172 6.23 -15.56 0.10
C ASN A 172 4.80 -16.08 0.14
N ARG A 173 4.43 -16.70 1.27
CA ARG A 173 3.05 -17.11 1.54
C ARG A 173 2.05 -15.96 1.58
N GLN A 174 2.54 -14.72 1.61
CA GLN A 174 1.74 -13.51 1.73
C GLN A 174 1.23 -13.00 0.41
N THR A 175 1.85 -13.44 -0.67
CA THR A 175 1.52 -12.99 -2.01
C THR A 175 1.35 -14.18 -2.92
N ARG A 176 0.32 -14.93 -2.68
CA ARG A 176 -0.20 -15.78 -3.75
C ARG A 176 -0.80 -14.84 -4.78
N VAL A 177 0.07 -14.32 -5.58
CA VAL A 177 -0.31 -13.62 -6.78
C VAL A 177 -0.77 -14.68 -7.73
N SER A 178 -2.06 -14.70 -8.05
CA SER A 178 -2.51 -15.53 -9.13
C SER A 178 -1.78 -15.07 -10.41
N LYS A 179 -1.52 -16.00 -11.32
CA LYS A 179 -0.96 -15.72 -12.64
C LYS A 179 -1.73 -14.60 -13.35
N ASN A 180 -3.01 -14.45 -13.04
CA ASN A 180 -3.92 -13.46 -13.61
C ASN A 180 -3.84 -12.09 -12.93
N ASP A 181 -3.43 -12.02 -11.65
CA ASP A 181 -3.43 -10.77 -10.90
C ASP A 181 -2.24 -9.87 -11.28
N PHE A 182 -1.16 -10.43 -11.81
CA PHE A 182 0.02 -9.67 -12.22
C PHE A 182 0.39 -9.83 -13.69
N GLY A 183 -0.31 -10.65 -14.47
CA GLY A 183 0.01 -10.88 -15.88
C GLY A 183 1.45 -11.33 -16.15
N MET A 184 2.19 -11.68 -15.10
CA MET A 184 3.56 -12.13 -15.18
C MET A 184 3.60 -13.64 -15.02
N SER A 185 4.12 -14.34 -16.00
CA SER A 185 4.46 -15.74 -15.84
C SER A 185 5.68 -15.86 -14.91
N PHE A 186 5.87 -17.04 -14.33
CA PHE A 186 7.09 -17.33 -13.53
C PHE A 186 8.38 -17.07 -14.32
N ARG A 187 8.30 -17.17 -15.65
CA ARG A 187 9.38 -16.83 -16.59
C ARG A 187 9.67 -15.34 -16.58
N ASP A 188 8.63 -14.50 -16.53
CA ASP A 188 8.78 -13.05 -16.53
C ASP A 188 9.31 -12.54 -15.19
N MET A 189 9.08 -13.27 -14.10
CA MET A 189 9.64 -12.94 -12.77
C MET A 189 11.14 -13.22 -12.68
N GLY A 190 11.65 -14.21 -13.39
CA GLY A 190 13.09 -14.49 -13.48
C GLY A 190 13.86 -13.48 -14.37
N GLN A 191 13.14 -12.73 -15.19
CA GLN A 191 13.67 -11.66 -16.02
C GLN A 191 13.33 -10.26 -15.46
N ALA A 192 12.99 -10.16 -14.20
CA ALA A 192 12.63 -8.90 -13.55
C ALA A 192 13.74 -7.83 -13.51
N GLY A 193 14.85 -8.07 -14.17
CA GLY A 193 15.79 -7.03 -14.61
C GLY A 193 15.29 -6.21 -15.79
N SER A 194 14.21 -6.62 -16.46
CA SER A 194 13.60 -5.82 -17.51
C SER A 194 12.61 -4.84 -16.91
N GLU A 195 12.93 -3.60 -16.98
CA GLU A 195 12.27 -2.39 -16.47
C GLU A 195 10.83 -2.14 -16.95
N LYS A 196 10.12 -3.16 -17.40
CA LYS A 196 8.75 -2.99 -17.92
C LYS A 196 7.72 -3.28 -16.85
N ILE A 197 7.34 -2.22 -16.14
CA ILE A 197 6.09 -2.22 -15.39
C ILE A 197 4.95 -2.41 -16.40
N PRO A 198 4.12 -3.45 -16.30
CA PRO A 198 2.96 -3.56 -17.14
C PRO A 198 2.11 -2.29 -17.06
N ASN A 199 1.55 -1.82 -18.18
CA ASN A 199 0.86 -0.54 -18.28
C ASN A 199 -0.34 -0.40 -17.33
N ASP A 200 -0.84 -1.50 -16.81
CA ASP A 200 -2.04 -1.61 -16.00
C ASP A 200 -1.79 -2.07 -14.55
N LYS A 201 -0.53 -2.32 -14.19
CA LYS A 201 -0.19 -2.97 -12.93
C LYS A 201 0.80 -2.16 -12.12
N TRP A 202 0.25 -1.41 -11.23
CA TRP A 202 0.96 -0.60 -10.27
C TRP A 202 0.58 -1.02 -8.85
N THR A 203 1.49 -0.85 -7.92
CA THR A 203 1.27 -1.15 -6.51
C THR A 203 1.34 0.14 -5.71
N TYR A 204 0.31 0.41 -4.95
CA TYR A 204 0.35 1.36 -3.86
C TYR A 204 0.41 0.62 -2.55
N TRP A 205 1.01 1.27 -1.57
CA TRP A 205 1.29 0.69 -0.29
C TRP A 205 0.52 1.43 0.77
N LEU A 206 -0.11 0.69 1.66
CA LEU A 206 -0.76 1.22 2.84
C LEU A 206 0.23 1.15 3.99
N TRP A 207 0.50 2.27 4.59
CA TRP A 207 1.29 2.36 5.81
C TRP A 207 0.51 3.11 6.88
N ALA A 208 0.47 2.57 8.11
CA ALA A 208 -0.24 3.16 9.24
C ALA A 208 0.75 3.83 10.21
N PHE A 209 0.65 5.13 10.33
CA PHE A 209 1.31 5.90 11.36
C PHE A 209 0.48 5.86 12.64
N GLU A 210 1.04 5.35 13.73
CA GLU A 210 0.44 5.47 15.06
C GLU A 210 0.73 6.86 15.62
N ASN A 211 -0.34 7.62 15.86
CA ASN A 211 -0.25 8.94 16.45
C ASN A 211 0.05 8.82 17.95
N PRO A 212 1.21 9.28 18.44
CA PRO A 212 1.54 9.23 19.86
C PRO A 212 0.70 10.17 20.72
N TYR A 213 -0.04 11.10 20.10
CA TYR A 213 -0.90 12.08 20.76
C TYR A 213 -2.31 12.07 20.15
N PRO A 214 -3.09 10.97 20.31
CA PRO A 214 -4.36 10.81 19.61
C PRO A 214 -5.41 11.86 19.98
N ASP A 215 -5.27 12.48 21.16
CA ASP A 215 -6.17 13.53 21.65
C ASP A 215 -5.84 14.92 21.12
N LYS A 216 -4.71 15.08 20.42
CA LYS A 216 -4.31 16.34 19.81
C LYS A 216 -4.64 16.36 18.32
N SER A 217 -5.05 17.52 17.82
CA SER A 217 -5.32 17.70 16.40
C SER A 217 -4.02 17.83 15.61
N ILE A 218 -3.87 17.00 14.57
CA ILE A 218 -2.85 17.20 13.54
C ILE A 218 -3.43 18.19 12.54
N THR A 219 -2.70 19.26 12.27
CA THR A 219 -3.14 20.37 11.41
C THR A 219 -2.43 20.42 10.07
N LYS A 220 -1.20 19.88 10.04
CA LYS A 220 -0.35 19.87 8.84
C LYS A 220 0.51 18.62 8.82
N ILE A 221 0.89 18.20 7.62
CA ILE A 221 1.89 17.15 7.41
C ILE A 221 2.92 17.68 6.43
N HIS A 222 4.18 17.73 6.85
CA HIS A 222 5.30 18.06 5.97
C HIS A 222 5.93 16.78 5.44
N LEU A 223 6.14 16.75 4.14
CA LEU A 223 6.70 15.61 3.41
C LEU A 223 8.01 16.06 2.76
N GLU A 224 9.11 15.70 3.39
CA GLU A 224 10.45 16.07 2.95
C GLU A 224 11.09 14.94 2.15
N PRO A 225 11.45 15.15 0.87
CA PRO A 225 12.15 14.15 0.08
C PRO A 225 13.60 14.03 0.54
N ILE A 226 14.11 12.79 0.60
CA ILE A 226 15.52 12.49 0.87
C ILE A 226 16.13 11.79 -0.33
N ASN A 227 15.53 10.69 -0.82
CA ASN A 227 16.04 9.92 -1.95
C ASN A 227 14.94 9.45 -2.88
N GLY A 228 15.00 9.93 -4.13
CA GLY A 228 14.06 9.55 -5.19
C GLY A 228 12.73 10.27 -5.08
N THR A 229 11.71 9.66 -5.67
CA THR A 229 10.37 10.24 -5.79
C THR A 229 9.34 9.38 -5.06
N ILE A 230 8.48 10.05 -4.32
CA ILE A 230 7.32 9.45 -3.66
C ILE A 230 6.05 10.12 -4.20
N VAL A 231 5.00 9.31 -4.36
CA VAL A 231 3.66 9.79 -4.69
C VAL A 231 2.71 9.37 -3.58
N VAL A 232 2.09 10.34 -2.92
CA VAL A 232 1.02 10.13 -1.95
C VAL A 232 -0.31 10.37 -2.63
N LEU A 233 -1.18 9.36 -2.63
CA LEU A 233 -2.50 9.42 -3.28
C LEU A 233 -3.59 9.86 -2.34
N ALA A 234 -3.57 9.35 -1.12
CA ALA A 234 -4.61 9.61 -0.14
C ALA A 234 -4.11 9.34 1.27
N VAL A 235 -4.82 9.91 2.23
CA VAL A 235 -4.63 9.68 3.66
C VAL A 235 -5.98 9.41 4.29
N THR A 236 -6.03 8.49 5.25
CA THR A 236 -7.25 8.16 5.99
C THR A 236 -6.96 8.14 7.49
N GLY A 237 -7.81 8.77 8.28
CA GLY A 237 -7.77 8.71 9.73
C GLY A 237 -8.47 7.45 10.25
N GLY A 238 -7.94 6.83 11.30
CA GLY A 238 -8.51 5.62 11.90
C GLY A 238 -8.56 5.69 13.42
N SER A 239 -9.66 5.15 14.01
CA SER A 239 -9.91 5.15 15.45
C SER A 239 -9.81 3.76 16.11
N VAL A 240 -9.42 2.74 15.37
CA VAL A 240 -9.30 1.37 15.89
C VAL A 240 -8.26 1.25 16.99
N GLY A 241 -8.51 0.39 17.98
CA GLY A 241 -7.64 0.19 19.14
C GLY A 241 -6.38 -0.63 18.86
N SER A 242 -6.31 -1.32 17.73
CA SER A 242 -5.17 -2.15 17.31
C SER A 242 -4.58 -1.64 16.01
N VAL A 243 -3.36 -2.08 15.69
CA VAL A 243 -2.72 -1.75 14.40
C VAL A 243 -3.64 -2.15 13.25
N PRO A 244 -4.07 -1.21 12.40
CA PRO A 244 -5.06 -1.48 11.34
C PRO A 244 -4.51 -2.34 10.20
N ILE A 245 -3.18 -2.29 10.02
CA ILE A 245 -2.45 -3.05 9.01
C ILE A 245 -1.34 -3.78 9.73
N ARG A 246 -1.50 -5.05 9.95
CA ARG A 246 -0.52 -5.82 10.72
C ARG A 246 -0.33 -7.22 10.18
N TRP A 247 0.87 -7.74 10.43
CA TRP A 247 1.23 -9.11 10.27
C TRP A 247 1.10 -9.80 11.62
N ASP A 248 0.11 -10.68 11.77
CA ASP A 248 -0.09 -11.41 13.01
C ASP A 248 -0.23 -12.91 12.69
N ARG A 249 -0.01 -13.74 13.70
CA ARG A 249 -0.23 -15.18 13.57
C ARG A 249 -1.70 -15.45 13.32
N ARG A 250 -2.00 -16.48 12.54
CA ARG A 250 -3.36 -16.98 12.36
C ARG A 250 -3.95 -17.33 13.71
N LYS A 251 -5.15 -16.86 13.96
CA LYS A 251 -5.93 -17.19 15.17
C LYS A 251 -7.12 -18.02 14.76
N LYS A 252 -7.43 -19.05 15.53
CA LYS A 252 -8.72 -19.72 15.39
C LYS A 252 -9.80 -18.80 15.91
N ALA A 253 -10.85 -18.60 15.11
CA ALA A 253 -12.06 -17.92 15.54
C ALA A 253 -13.22 -18.91 15.47
N VAL A 254 -14.07 -18.88 16.49
CA VAL A 254 -15.30 -19.67 16.53
C VAL A 254 -16.46 -18.71 16.38
N PHE A 255 -17.24 -18.90 15.34
CA PHE A 255 -18.45 -18.12 15.09
C PHE A 255 -19.65 -18.95 15.53
N ARG A 256 -20.51 -18.34 16.31
CA ARG A 256 -21.82 -18.89 16.65
C ARG A 256 -22.85 -18.15 15.83
N LEU A 257 -23.55 -18.88 15.01
CA LEU A 257 -24.69 -18.33 14.28
C LEU A 257 -25.94 -18.50 15.12
N PRO A 258 -26.96 -17.64 14.94
CA PRO A 258 -28.27 -17.85 15.53
C PRO A 258 -28.83 -19.22 15.13
N GLU A 259 -29.62 -19.85 16.02
CA GLU A 259 -30.15 -21.22 15.82
C GLU A 259 -31.01 -21.39 14.55
N ASN A 260 -31.60 -20.31 14.07
CA ASN A 260 -32.44 -20.28 12.87
C ASN A 260 -31.70 -20.00 11.57
N VAL A 261 -30.37 -19.86 11.61
CA VAL A 261 -29.56 -19.58 10.40
C VAL A 261 -28.90 -20.86 9.91
N GLN A 262 -29.30 -21.31 8.74
CA GLN A 262 -28.59 -22.39 8.03
C GLN A 262 -27.27 -21.85 7.47
N PHE A 263 -26.19 -22.52 7.81
CA PHE A 263 -24.86 -22.14 7.35
C PHE A 263 -24.48 -22.91 6.08
N ASN A 264 -24.22 -22.16 5.01
CA ASN A 264 -23.69 -22.73 3.77
C ASN A 264 -22.16 -22.74 3.80
N GLN A 265 -21.57 -23.92 3.86
CA GLN A 265 -20.11 -24.12 3.89
C GLN A 265 -19.46 -24.06 2.50
N THR A 266 -20.24 -23.95 1.44
CA THR A 266 -19.73 -23.95 0.07
C THR A 266 -18.97 -22.67 -0.21
N LEU A 267 -17.71 -22.81 -0.62
CA LEU A 267 -16.88 -21.69 -1.06
C LEU A 267 -17.19 -21.40 -2.54
N ASN A 268 -17.25 -20.11 -2.88
CA ASN A 268 -17.34 -19.71 -4.28
C ASN A 268 -15.97 -19.87 -5.00
N SER A 269 -15.91 -19.57 -6.29
CA SER A 269 -14.67 -19.65 -7.10
C SER A 269 -13.51 -18.79 -6.60
N LYS A 270 -13.79 -17.82 -5.70
CA LYS A 270 -12.79 -16.99 -5.04
C LYS A 270 -12.40 -17.50 -3.64
N GLY A 271 -12.93 -18.64 -3.22
CA GLY A 271 -12.69 -19.20 -1.87
C GLY A 271 -13.43 -18.46 -0.77
N LEU A 272 -14.50 -17.75 -1.06
CA LEU A 272 -15.28 -16.99 -0.09
C LEU A 272 -16.59 -17.71 0.25
N LEU A 273 -17.01 -17.59 1.52
CA LEU A 273 -18.31 -18.00 1.99
C LEU A 273 -19.37 -16.96 1.58
N SER A 274 -20.58 -17.41 1.25
CA SER A 274 -21.66 -16.51 0.86
C SER A 274 -22.28 -15.71 2.02
N GLN A 275 -22.22 -16.25 3.24
CA GLN A 275 -22.92 -15.70 4.42
C GLN A 275 -22.00 -15.00 5.42
N ILE A 276 -20.70 -15.30 5.38
CA ILE A 276 -19.74 -14.72 6.31
C ILE A 276 -18.60 -14.10 5.50
N GLN A 277 -18.45 -12.81 5.60
CA GLN A 277 -17.30 -12.10 5.12
C GLN A 277 -16.57 -11.49 6.31
N LEU A 278 -15.36 -11.95 6.54
CA LEU A 278 -14.50 -11.44 7.58
C LEU A 278 -13.36 -10.68 6.93
N ASP A 279 -13.29 -9.41 7.19
CA ASP A 279 -12.10 -8.64 6.92
C ASP A 279 -11.25 -8.61 8.18
N LEU A 280 -10.31 -9.53 8.25
CA LEU A 280 -9.36 -9.64 9.36
C LEU A 280 -8.12 -8.76 9.14
N GLY A 281 -8.18 -7.85 8.17
CA GLY A 281 -7.01 -7.12 7.72
C GLY A 281 -6.08 -8.04 6.93
N GLN A 282 -4.81 -8.04 7.26
CA GLN A 282 -3.86 -8.94 6.63
C GLN A 282 -3.98 -10.35 7.20
N VAL A 283 -4.40 -11.29 6.37
CA VAL A 283 -4.34 -12.72 6.68
C VAL A 283 -3.08 -13.29 6.03
N ILE A 284 -2.23 -13.85 6.82
CA ILE A 284 -1.02 -14.55 6.37
C ILE A 284 -1.33 -16.02 6.22
#